data_06154bbb7e6d2e474b6e69e37e2021bf
#
_entry.id   06154bbb7e6d2e474b6e69e37e2021bf
#
_cell.length_a   1.000
_cell.length_b   1.000
_cell.length_c   1.000
_cell.angle_alpha   90.00
_cell.angle_beta   90.00
_cell.angle_gamma   90.00
#
_symmetry.space_group_name_H-M   'P 1'
#
loop_
_entity.id
_entity.type
_entity.pdbx_description
1 polymer ?
#
loop_
_entity_poly.entity_id
_entity_poly.type
_entity_poly.pdbx_seq_one_letter_code
_entity_poly.pdbx_strand_id
1 'polypeptide(L)'
;MEIQLREERSDAPTQCLKSAASRMLCMYKTMLRIRTFEECIAEMVETREARTPCHLYIGQEAIATGVCEALRAQDTIWGGHRSHGHYLAKGGDARAMLAEILARSSGCSGGRGGSMHLYAADVGVLGTVPIVAGTVPLAVGAALANKLRGDGGVSVAFFGDGTIEEGHVHESLNLASIYRLPVIFVCENNLYASHMHLSERRCRDNIFEAGRFYGMPSERYDGNDVFTVYRAVAQAVRRARAGGGPSFLEMRTFRWRGHVGASWDIDVGVQRRGELQQWLPKDPVARAREILIRHGVKDTQLAEIQVVVDQEVACARKFARESQQLDGGGTLEHVFYSSNEAFKT
;
A
#
# COMPACT_ATOMS: atom_id res chain seq x y z
N MET A 1 39.93 7.02 32.78
CA MET A 1 38.64 6.52 33.25
C MET A 1 37.94 6.01 32.02
N GLU A 2 38.19 4.74 31.66
CA GLU A 2 37.70 4.07 30.47
C GLU A 2 36.26 3.61 30.70
N ILE A 3 35.35 4.06 29.81
CA ILE A 3 33.97 3.57 29.78
C ILE A 3 33.95 2.36 28.83
N GLN A 4 33.93 1.15 29.39
CA GLN A 4 33.68 -0.08 28.65
C GLN A 4 32.23 -0.09 28.14
N LEU A 5 32.06 -0.06 26.84
CA LEU A 5 30.80 -0.39 26.16
C LEU A 5 30.64 -1.94 26.22
N ARG A 6 29.69 -2.40 27.02
CA ARG A 6 29.23 -3.80 26.98
C ARG A 6 28.46 -4.04 25.70
N GLU A 7 28.98 -4.92 24.86
CA GLU A 7 28.24 -5.52 23.74
C GLU A 7 27.18 -6.46 24.31
N GLU A 8 25.91 -6.05 24.23
CA GLU A 8 24.79 -6.96 24.38
C GLU A 8 24.62 -7.75 23.07
N ARG A 9 24.97 -9.02 23.09
CA ARG A 9 24.64 -9.97 22.01
C ARG A 9 23.13 -10.20 22.00
N SER A 10 22.43 -9.66 21.01
CA SER A 10 21.06 -10.00 20.70
C SER A 10 21.05 -11.04 19.59
N ASP A 11 20.62 -12.25 19.89
CA ASP A 11 20.33 -13.30 18.93
C ASP A 11 19.02 -12.96 18.17
N ALA A 12 19.10 -12.06 17.21
CA ALA A 12 18.05 -11.82 16.21
C ALA A 12 18.54 -12.38 14.86
N PRO A 13 17.69 -13.07 14.08
CA PRO A 13 18.08 -13.58 12.77
C PRO A 13 18.51 -12.42 11.89
N THR A 14 19.64 -12.59 11.23
CA THR A 14 20.39 -11.62 10.44
C THR A 14 19.53 -11.02 9.33
N GLN A 15 18.74 -10.01 9.65
CA GLN A 15 18.26 -9.06 8.65
C GLN A 15 19.50 -8.27 8.21
N CYS A 16 20.02 -8.59 7.03
CA CYS A 16 21.13 -7.87 6.40
C CYS A 16 20.79 -6.37 6.45
N LEU A 17 21.51 -5.60 7.28
CA LEU A 17 21.37 -4.15 7.36
C LEU A 17 21.80 -3.59 6.00
N LYS A 18 20.83 -3.44 5.10
CA LYS A 18 21.06 -2.79 3.81
C LYS A 18 21.72 -1.43 4.07
N SER A 19 22.81 -1.13 3.38
CA SER A 19 23.37 0.22 3.43
C SER A 19 22.31 1.24 3.01
N ALA A 20 22.42 2.49 3.43
CA ALA A 20 21.48 3.53 3.03
C ALA A 20 21.31 3.59 1.51
N ALA A 21 22.41 3.48 0.75
CA ALA A 21 22.39 3.46 -0.72
C ALA A 21 21.64 2.24 -1.28
N SER A 22 21.86 1.04 -0.72
CA SER A 22 21.14 -0.17 -1.13
C SER A 22 19.63 -0.07 -0.87
N ARG A 23 19.25 0.54 0.25
CA ARG A 23 17.84 0.80 0.56
C ARG A 23 17.21 1.78 -0.42
N MET A 24 17.93 2.83 -0.77
CA MET A 24 17.47 3.81 -1.77
C MET A 24 17.18 3.15 -3.11
N LEU A 25 18.09 2.32 -3.61
CA LEU A 25 17.89 1.56 -4.85
C LEU A 25 16.71 0.60 -4.76
N CYS A 26 16.54 -0.06 -3.62
CA CYS A 26 15.41 -0.95 -3.38
C CYS A 26 14.07 -0.21 -3.46
N MET A 27 13.95 0.94 -2.79
CA MET A 27 12.75 1.78 -2.83
C MET A 27 12.48 2.33 -4.24
N TYR A 28 13.51 2.78 -4.95
CA TYR A 28 13.38 3.21 -6.35
C TYR A 28 12.86 2.08 -7.24
N LYS A 29 13.46 0.90 -7.17
CA LYS A 29 13.01 -0.29 -7.92
C LYS A 29 11.56 -0.63 -7.61
N THR A 30 11.15 -0.57 -6.33
CA THR A 30 9.77 -0.87 -5.92
C THR A 30 8.78 0.14 -6.50
N MET A 31 9.09 1.45 -6.43
CA MET A 31 8.22 2.48 -7.04
C MET A 31 8.13 2.34 -8.56
N LEU A 32 9.26 2.08 -9.22
CA LEU A 32 9.30 1.84 -10.66
C LEU A 32 8.47 0.62 -11.04
N ARG A 33 8.60 -0.47 -10.28
CA ARG A 33 7.81 -1.68 -10.42
C ARG A 33 6.31 -1.38 -10.32
N ILE A 34 5.87 -0.66 -9.29
CA ILE A 34 4.46 -0.27 -9.13
C ILE A 34 4.01 0.54 -10.36
N ARG A 35 4.75 1.57 -10.76
CA ARG A 35 4.43 2.42 -11.91
C ARG A 35 4.25 1.60 -13.20
N THR A 36 5.23 0.74 -13.51
CA THR A 36 5.22 -0.04 -14.76
C THR A 36 4.08 -1.06 -14.77
N PHE A 37 3.79 -1.71 -13.65
CA PHE A 37 2.63 -2.60 -13.52
C PHE A 37 1.32 -1.84 -13.68
N GLU A 38 1.17 -0.67 -13.08
CA GLU A 38 -0.05 0.13 -13.18
C GLU A 38 -0.27 0.69 -14.59
N GLU A 39 0.79 1.07 -15.31
CA GLU A 39 0.68 1.48 -16.73
C GLU A 39 0.28 0.27 -17.61
N CYS A 40 0.80 -0.92 -17.32
CA CYS A 40 0.37 -2.15 -17.99
C CYS A 40 -1.13 -2.44 -17.72
N ILE A 41 -1.59 -2.29 -16.48
CA ILE A 41 -3.00 -2.45 -16.13
C ILE A 41 -3.86 -1.38 -16.82
N ALA A 42 -3.37 -0.14 -16.91
CA ALA A 42 -4.06 0.92 -17.66
C ALA A 42 -4.31 0.51 -19.12
N GLU A 43 -3.27 0.02 -19.80
CA GLU A 43 -3.38 -0.50 -21.18
C GLU A 43 -4.37 -1.67 -21.28
N MET A 44 -4.31 -2.61 -20.30
CA MET A 44 -5.24 -3.75 -20.26
C MET A 44 -6.71 -3.32 -20.08
N VAL A 45 -6.96 -2.22 -19.35
CA VAL A 45 -8.29 -1.63 -19.19
C VAL A 45 -8.73 -0.94 -20.49
N GLU A 46 -7.86 -0.14 -21.11
CA GLU A 46 -8.15 0.55 -22.39
C GLU A 46 -8.48 -0.43 -23.52
N THR A 47 -7.74 -1.53 -23.59
CA THR A 47 -7.96 -2.59 -24.59
C THR A 47 -9.09 -3.55 -24.21
N ARG A 48 -9.74 -3.37 -23.07
CA ARG A 48 -10.77 -4.24 -22.51
C ARG A 48 -10.30 -5.68 -22.24
N GLU A 49 -9.01 -5.88 -22.10
CA GLU A 49 -8.42 -7.13 -21.63
C GLU A 49 -8.79 -7.34 -20.15
N ALA A 50 -8.60 -6.32 -19.31
CA ALA A 50 -9.11 -6.28 -17.95
C ALA A 50 -10.54 -5.68 -17.91
N ARG A 51 -11.49 -6.43 -17.37
CA ARG A 51 -12.91 -6.03 -17.31
C ARG A 51 -13.38 -5.64 -15.91
N THR A 52 -12.60 -5.94 -14.89
CA THR A 52 -12.86 -5.51 -13.52
C THR A 52 -12.62 -4.00 -13.38
N PRO A 53 -13.36 -3.29 -12.52
CA PRO A 53 -13.06 -1.89 -12.20
C PRO A 53 -11.67 -1.77 -11.56
N CYS A 54 -10.72 -1.15 -12.25
CA CYS A 54 -9.35 -0.93 -11.75
C CYS A 54 -9.18 0.50 -11.24
N HIS A 55 -8.59 0.63 -10.05
CA HIS A 55 -8.27 1.91 -9.41
C HIS A 55 -6.75 2.03 -9.34
N LEU A 56 -6.17 2.77 -10.28
CA LEU A 56 -4.72 2.80 -10.48
C LEU A 56 -4.01 3.64 -9.41
N TYR A 57 -2.86 3.18 -8.96
CA TYR A 57 -2.07 3.80 -7.89
C TYR A 57 -1.04 4.83 -8.39
N ILE A 58 -1.02 5.12 -9.69
CA ILE A 58 -0.07 6.02 -10.36
C ILE A 58 -0.07 7.41 -9.73
N GLY A 59 1.12 7.89 -9.37
CA GLY A 59 1.37 9.15 -8.68
C GLY A 59 1.53 9.03 -7.16
N GLN A 60 1.23 7.87 -6.56
CA GLN A 60 1.23 7.65 -5.12
C GLN A 60 2.26 6.60 -4.65
N GLU A 61 3.13 6.12 -5.54
CA GLU A 61 4.02 4.97 -5.36
C GLU A 61 4.94 5.09 -4.13
N ALA A 62 5.31 6.30 -3.75
CA ALA A 62 6.19 6.54 -2.62
C ALA A 62 5.58 6.13 -1.28
N ILE A 63 4.23 6.21 -1.14
CA ILE A 63 3.57 5.88 0.12
C ILE A 63 3.65 4.38 0.37
N ALA A 64 3.13 3.55 -0.53
CA ALA A 64 3.19 2.10 -0.40
C ALA A 64 4.63 1.61 -0.21
N THR A 65 5.55 2.13 -1.00
CA THR A 65 6.97 1.76 -0.95
C THR A 65 7.62 2.11 0.38
N GLY A 66 7.50 3.37 0.82
CA GLY A 66 8.12 3.82 2.07
C GLY A 66 7.54 3.16 3.31
N VAL A 67 6.23 2.89 3.30
CA VAL A 67 5.55 2.14 4.37
C VAL A 67 6.07 0.71 4.43
N CYS A 68 6.02 -0.03 3.31
CA CYS A 68 6.38 -1.44 3.30
C CYS A 68 7.88 -1.68 3.55
N GLU A 69 8.78 -0.78 3.11
CA GLU A 69 10.22 -0.86 3.44
C GLU A 69 10.50 -0.72 4.94
N ALA A 70 9.61 -0.09 5.71
CA ALA A 70 9.73 0.04 7.16
C ALA A 70 9.17 -1.17 7.93
N LEU A 71 8.48 -2.09 7.25
CA LEU A 71 7.82 -3.24 7.85
C LEU A 71 8.69 -4.51 7.76
N ARG A 72 8.39 -5.46 8.64
CA ARG A 72 8.91 -6.84 8.58
C ARG A 72 7.96 -7.72 7.78
N ALA A 73 8.41 -8.92 7.41
CA ALA A 73 7.58 -9.89 6.70
C ALA A 73 6.29 -10.23 7.47
N GLN A 74 6.38 -10.43 8.78
CA GLN A 74 5.26 -10.76 9.67
C GLN A 74 4.29 -9.61 9.96
N ASP A 75 4.67 -8.36 9.66
CA ASP A 75 3.75 -7.22 9.82
C ASP A 75 2.68 -7.28 8.75
N THR A 76 1.47 -6.90 9.12
CA THR A 76 0.30 -7.02 8.25
C THR A 76 -0.14 -5.68 7.68
N ILE A 77 -0.65 -5.70 6.46
CA ILE A 77 -1.25 -4.55 5.81
C ILE A 77 -2.68 -4.84 5.37
N TRP A 78 -3.50 -3.79 5.38
CA TRP A 78 -4.90 -3.78 4.98
C TRP A 78 -5.13 -2.59 4.07
N GLY A 79 -5.82 -2.78 2.96
CA GLY A 79 -5.99 -1.73 1.95
C GLY A 79 -7.43 -1.53 1.50
N GLY A 80 -7.66 -0.44 0.77
CA GLY A 80 -8.93 -0.13 0.11
C GLY A 80 -8.97 -0.64 -1.33
N HIS A 81 -9.74 0.06 -2.16
CA HIS A 81 -9.91 -0.26 -3.59
C HIS A 81 -8.67 0.01 -4.44
N ARG A 82 -7.74 0.90 -4.02
CA ARG A 82 -6.53 1.32 -4.75
C ARG A 82 -5.29 0.67 -4.13
N SER A 83 -5.18 -0.66 -4.22
CA SER A 83 -4.21 -1.41 -3.43
C SER A 83 -3.19 -2.24 -4.22
N HIS A 84 -3.11 -2.09 -5.54
CA HIS A 84 -2.06 -2.76 -6.33
C HIS A 84 -0.67 -2.37 -5.82
N GLY A 85 -0.44 -1.07 -5.56
CA GLY A 85 0.81 -0.57 -5.00
C GLY A 85 1.13 -1.18 -3.64
N HIS A 86 0.15 -1.28 -2.74
CA HIS A 86 0.33 -1.91 -1.43
C HIS A 86 0.71 -3.39 -1.54
N TYR A 87 0.01 -4.13 -2.39
CA TYR A 87 0.25 -5.55 -2.67
C TYR A 87 1.66 -5.78 -3.20
N LEU A 88 2.06 -5.03 -4.23
CA LEU A 88 3.38 -5.14 -4.85
C LEU A 88 4.50 -4.72 -3.91
N ALA A 89 4.33 -3.62 -3.17
CA ALA A 89 5.33 -3.11 -2.23
C ALA A 89 5.55 -4.06 -1.05
N LYS A 90 4.51 -4.76 -0.60
CA LYS A 90 4.62 -5.74 0.49
C LYS A 90 5.26 -7.06 0.06
N GLY A 91 5.41 -7.28 -1.24
CA GLY A 91 6.06 -8.46 -1.81
C GLY A 91 5.10 -9.48 -2.43
N GLY A 92 3.85 -9.11 -2.67
CA GLY A 92 2.89 -9.97 -3.36
C GLY A 92 3.35 -10.37 -4.78
N ASP A 93 2.99 -11.58 -5.20
CA ASP A 93 3.33 -12.09 -6.52
C ASP A 93 2.57 -11.32 -7.62
N ALA A 94 3.30 -10.58 -8.43
CA ALA A 94 2.73 -9.79 -9.52
C ALA A 94 2.03 -10.64 -10.60
N ARG A 95 2.46 -11.87 -10.81
CA ARG A 95 1.80 -12.82 -11.73
C ARG A 95 0.41 -13.18 -11.21
N ALA A 96 0.32 -13.51 -9.92
CA ALA A 96 -0.95 -13.81 -9.26
C ALA A 96 -1.88 -12.58 -9.23
N MET A 97 -1.33 -11.36 -9.05
CA MET A 97 -2.12 -10.13 -9.11
C MET A 97 -2.72 -9.89 -10.50
N LEU A 98 -1.93 -10.00 -11.58
CA LEU A 98 -2.46 -9.82 -12.94
C LEU A 98 -3.43 -10.94 -13.33
N ALA A 99 -3.18 -12.19 -12.89
CA ALA A 99 -4.09 -13.28 -13.07
C ALA A 99 -5.44 -13.03 -12.38
N GLU A 100 -5.42 -12.45 -11.18
CA GLU A 100 -6.63 -12.05 -10.45
C GLU A 100 -7.44 -10.98 -11.19
N ILE A 101 -6.74 -9.93 -11.70
CA ILE A 101 -7.37 -8.87 -12.50
C ILE A 101 -8.03 -9.44 -13.78
N LEU A 102 -7.48 -10.51 -14.36
CA LEU A 102 -8.03 -11.20 -15.52
C LEU A 102 -9.02 -12.31 -15.17
N ALA A 103 -9.44 -12.44 -13.92
CA ALA A 103 -10.34 -13.50 -13.42
C ALA A 103 -9.82 -14.92 -13.76
N ARG A 104 -8.53 -15.16 -13.54
CA ARG A 104 -7.88 -16.45 -13.73
C ARG A 104 -7.80 -17.23 -12.42
N SER A 105 -7.95 -18.53 -12.48
CA SER A 105 -7.92 -19.41 -11.29
C SER A 105 -6.59 -19.36 -10.53
N SER A 106 -5.49 -19.00 -11.19
CA SER A 106 -4.17 -18.76 -10.58
C SER A 106 -4.02 -17.37 -9.92
N GLY A 107 -5.09 -16.58 -9.85
CA GLY A 107 -5.11 -15.29 -9.17
C GLY A 107 -4.92 -15.41 -7.66
N CYS A 108 -4.46 -14.33 -7.02
CA CYS A 108 -4.17 -14.29 -5.59
C CYS A 108 -5.41 -14.47 -4.69
N SER A 109 -6.62 -14.32 -5.25
CA SER A 109 -7.91 -14.63 -4.63
C SER A 109 -8.70 -15.66 -5.45
N GLY A 110 -7.99 -16.50 -6.22
CA GLY A 110 -8.55 -17.56 -7.05
C GLY A 110 -9.36 -17.03 -8.23
N GLY A 111 -9.11 -15.83 -8.72
CA GLY A 111 -9.81 -15.19 -9.83
C GLY A 111 -11.20 -14.64 -9.51
N ARG A 112 -11.59 -14.63 -8.23
CA ARG A 112 -12.92 -14.19 -7.75
C ARG A 112 -12.95 -12.73 -7.29
N GLY A 113 -11.80 -12.20 -6.88
CA GLY A 113 -11.70 -10.89 -6.22
C GLY A 113 -11.53 -9.71 -7.20
N GLY A 114 -10.96 -9.94 -8.36
CA GLY A 114 -10.60 -8.90 -9.30
C GLY A 114 -9.58 -7.90 -8.73
N SER A 115 -9.59 -6.68 -9.24
CA SER A 115 -8.61 -5.64 -8.89
C SER A 115 -8.65 -5.20 -7.42
N MET A 116 -9.80 -5.31 -6.75
CA MET A 116 -10.01 -4.67 -5.44
C MET A 116 -9.95 -5.64 -4.25
N HIS A 117 -9.82 -6.95 -4.48
CA HIS A 117 -9.79 -7.95 -3.42
C HIS A 117 -8.53 -8.81 -3.54
N LEU A 118 -7.41 -8.20 -3.16
CA LEU A 118 -6.10 -8.83 -3.20
C LEU A 118 -5.73 -9.43 -1.85
N TYR A 119 -5.15 -10.61 -1.88
CA TYR A 119 -4.77 -11.36 -0.70
C TYR A 119 -3.43 -12.07 -0.91
N ALA A 120 -2.50 -11.96 0.04
CA ALA A 120 -1.22 -12.67 0.07
C ALA A 120 -0.76 -12.75 1.53
N ALA A 121 -1.31 -13.70 2.29
CA ALA A 121 -1.04 -13.85 3.72
C ALA A 121 0.42 -14.20 4.02
N ASP A 122 1.08 -14.92 3.14
CA ASP A 122 2.48 -15.31 3.21
C ASP A 122 3.44 -14.10 3.30
N VAL A 123 3.06 -12.99 2.72
CA VAL A 123 3.79 -11.72 2.81
C VAL A 123 3.08 -10.66 3.67
N GLY A 124 1.99 -11.02 4.35
CA GLY A 124 1.26 -10.14 5.27
C GLY A 124 0.26 -9.19 4.62
N VAL A 125 -0.17 -9.42 3.37
CA VAL A 125 -1.33 -8.72 2.77
C VAL A 125 -2.59 -9.49 3.14
N LEU A 126 -3.29 -9.06 4.19
CA LEU A 126 -4.42 -9.82 4.74
C LEU A 126 -5.77 -9.48 4.12
N GLY A 127 -5.84 -8.42 3.34
CA GLY A 127 -7.03 -8.12 2.55
C GLY A 127 -7.11 -6.69 2.07
N THR A 128 -7.76 -6.55 0.93
CA THR A 128 -8.15 -5.26 0.36
C THR A 128 -9.62 -5.34 -0.05
N VAL A 129 -10.38 -4.26 0.18
CA VAL A 129 -11.81 -4.23 -0.18
C VAL A 129 -12.22 -2.86 -0.72
N PRO A 130 -13.25 -2.79 -1.59
CA PRO A 130 -13.76 -1.52 -2.10
C PRO A 130 -14.62 -0.74 -1.08
N ILE A 131 -15.08 -1.40 -0.02
CA ILE A 131 -15.88 -0.77 1.03
C ILE A 131 -15.03 0.28 1.73
N VAL A 132 -15.43 1.54 1.62
CA VAL A 132 -14.73 2.66 2.28
C VAL A 132 -14.65 2.40 3.77
N ALA A 133 -13.46 2.53 4.33
CA ALA A 133 -13.12 2.23 5.72
C ALA A 133 -13.27 0.76 6.18
N GLY A 134 -13.79 -0.15 5.35
CA GLY A 134 -14.09 -1.53 5.76
C GLY A 134 -12.91 -2.32 6.33
N THR A 135 -11.68 -2.02 5.90
CA THR A 135 -10.46 -2.68 6.40
C THR A 135 -9.84 -2.01 7.63
N VAL A 136 -10.25 -0.80 7.99
CA VAL A 136 -9.69 -0.08 9.14
C VAL A 136 -9.92 -0.82 10.46
N PRO A 137 -11.15 -1.24 10.80
CA PRO A 137 -11.39 -2.04 12.01
C PRO A 137 -10.73 -3.43 11.95
N LEU A 138 -10.56 -4.01 10.75
CA LEU A 138 -9.84 -5.28 10.59
C LEU A 138 -8.37 -5.14 10.95
N ALA A 139 -7.72 -4.03 10.53
CA ALA A 139 -6.35 -3.73 10.92
C ALA A 139 -6.21 -3.54 12.44
N VAL A 140 -7.20 -2.92 13.09
CA VAL A 140 -7.23 -2.76 14.55
C VAL A 140 -7.39 -4.12 15.23
N GLY A 141 -8.26 -5.00 14.71
CA GLY A 141 -8.41 -6.37 15.18
C GLY A 141 -7.13 -7.20 15.07
N ALA A 142 -6.43 -7.09 13.92
CA ALA A 142 -5.12 -7.74 13.72
C ALA A 142 -4.07 -7.21 14.71
N ALA A 143 -4.04 -5.90 14.95
CA ALA A 143 -3.15 -5.31 15.95
C ALA A 143 -3.46 -5.77 17.38
N LEU A 144 -4.75 -5.95 17.72
CA LEU A 144 -5.14 -6.53 18.99
C LEU A 144 -4.66 -7.96 19.12
N ALA A 145 -4.82 -8.78 18.08
CA ALA A 145 -4.29 -10.14 18.05
C ALA A 145 -2.78 -10.20 18.22
N ASN A 146 -2.02 -9.32 17.54
CA ASN A 146 -0.57 -9.21 17.69
C ASN A 146 -0.18 -8.86 19.14
N LYS A 147 -0.89 -7.92 19.75
CA LYS A 147 -0.67 -7.55 21.15
C LYS A 147 -0.93 -8.70 22.10
N LEU A 148 -2.02 -9.44 21.91
CA LEU A 148 -2.38 -10.59 22.76
C LEU A 148 -1.38 -11.74 22.61
N ARG A 149 -0.86 -11.98 21.41
CA ARG A 149 0.18 -12.98 21.15
C ARG A 149 1.55 -12.57 21.65
N GLY A 150 1.81 -11.26 21.80
CA GLY A 150 3.12 -10.76 22.20
C GLY A 150 4.22 -10.95 21.14
N ASP A 151 3.84 -11.13 19.86
CA ASP A 151 4.77 -11.46 18.77
C ASP A 151 5.53 -10.24 18.20
N GLY A 152 5.21 -9.04 18.70
CA GLY A 152 5.82 -7.79 18.25
C GLY A 152 5.41 -7.37 16.82
N GLY A 153 4.39 -8.01 16.25
CA GLY A 153 3.81 -7.66 14.96
C GLY A 153 3.13 -6.29 14.98
N VAL A 154 3.18 -5.59 13.84
CA VAL A 154 2.50 -4.30 13.61
C VAL A 154 1.49 -4.48 12.50
N SER A 155 0.33 -3.85 12.63
CA SER A 155 -0.68 -3.79 11.57
C SER A 155 -0.75 -2.40 10.97
N VAL A 156 -0.91 -2.29 9.65
CA VAL A 156 -1.06 -1.01 8.93
C VAL A 156 -2.39 -0.98 8.21
N ALA A 157 -3.16 0.08 8.42
CA ALA A 157 -4.37 0.38 7.66
C ALA A 157 -4.06 1.49 6.65
N PHE A 158 -4.14 1.18 5.34
CA PHE A 158 -4.11 2.17 4.27
C PHE A 158 -5.52 2.58 3.90
N PHE A 159 -5.76 3.87 3.78
CA PHE A 159 -7.06 4.40 3.37
C PHE A 159 -6.96 5.80 2.77
N GLY A 160 -7.93 6.16 1.93
CA GLY A 160 -7.99 7.49 1.31
C GLY A 160 -8.56 8.56 2.23
N ASP A 161 -8.43 9.82 1.82
CA ASP A 161 -8.89 10.99 2.57
C ASP A 161 -10.39 11.01 2.85
N GLY A 162 -11.23 10.49 1.93
CA GLY A 162 -12.68 10.37 2.17
C GLY A 162 -13.05 9.37 3.26
N THR A 163 -12.16 8.43 3.56
CA THR A 163 -12.40 7.40 4.57
C THR A 163 -12.54 7.97 5.98
N ILE A 164 -11.88 9.09 6.29
CA ILE A 164 -11.95 9.71 7.62
C ILE A 164 -13.35 10.26 7.97
N GLU A 165 -14.25 10.30 7.00
CA GLU A 165 -15.63 10.78 7.20
C GLU A 165 -16.57 9.65 7.67
N GLU A 166 -16.08 8.39 7.65
CA GLU A 166 -16.83 7.23 8.11
C GLU A 166 -16.74 7.07 9.66
N GLY A 167 -17.90 6.88 10.30
CA GLY A 167 -17.99 6.81 11.76
C GLY A 167 -17.13 5.72 12.39
N HIS A 168 -17.09 4.52 11.80
CA HIS A 168 -16.30 3.39 12.31
C HIS A 168 -14.79 3.56 12.21
N VAL A 169 -14.29 4.52 11.44
CA VAL A 169 -12.88 4.94 11.54
C VAL A 169 -12.63 5.59 12.89
N HIS A 170 -13.49 6.50 13.32
CA HIS A 170 -13.39 7.18 14.61
C HIS A 170 -13.49 6.20 15.78
N GLU A 171 -14.38 5.21 15.69
CA GLU A 171 -14.48 4.12 16.67
C GLU A 171 -13.17 3.31 16.71
N SER A 172 -12.59 3.00 15.54
CA SER A 172 -11.32 2.27 15.40
C SER A 172 -10.14 3.05 15.99
N LEU A 173 -10.04 4.35 15.73
CA LEU A 173 -9.01 5.23 16.32
C LEU A 173 -9.11 5.24 17.85
N ASN A 174 -10.32 5.38 18.38
CA ASN A 174 -10.57 5.38 19.82
C ASN A 174 -10.17 4.05 20.46
N LEU A 175 -10.64 2.93 19.89
CA LEU A 175 -10.32 1.59 20.40
C LEU A 175 -8.81 1.32 20.39
N ALA A 176 -8.14 1.66 19.28
CA ALA A 176 -6.71 1.51 19.14
C ALA A 176 -5.92 2.31 20.19
N SER A 177 -6.38 3.51 20.53
CA SER A 177 -5.77 4.36 21.55
C SER A 177 -5.98 3.82 22.96
N ILE A 178 -7.23 3.45 23.33
CA ILE A 178 -7.56 2.88 24.64
C ILE A 178 -6.68 1.67 24.94
N TYR A 179 -6.56 0.76 23.98
CA TYR A 179 -5.78 -0.47 24.14
C TYR A 179 -4.30 -0.32 23.77
N ARG A 180 -3.82 0.86 23.38
CA ARG A 180 -2.43 1.09 22.93
C ARG A 180 -1.99 0.03 21.93
N LEU A 181 -2.79 -0.17 20.85
CA LEU A 181 -2.56 -1.22 19.88
C LEU A 181 -1.39 -0.87 18.93
N PRO A 182 -0.62 -1.87 18.48
CA PRO A 182 0.46 -1.68 17.52
C PRO A 182 -0.11 -1.54 16.09
N VAL A 183 -0.89 -0.50 15.85
CA VAL A 183 -1.47 -0.18 14.54
C VAL A 183 -1.01 1.19 14.06
N ILE A 184 -0.77 1.29 12.76
CA ILE A 184 -0.42 2.53 12.08
C ILE A 184 -1.51 2.84 11.06
N PHE A 185 -2.14 3.99 11.19
CA PHE A 185 -3.13 4.51 10.27
C PHE A 185 -2.43 5.39 9.23
N VAL A 186 -2.48 5.00 7.96
CA VAL A 186 -1.86 5.70 6.83
C VAL A 186 -2.97 6.25 5.93
N CYS A 187 -3.22 7.55 6.04
CA CYS A 187 -4.17 8.26 5.20
C CYS A 187 -3.47 8.76 3.92
N GLU A 188 -3.82 8.18 2.79
CA GLU A 188 -3.36 8.58 1.45
C GLU A 188 -4.23 9.74 0.94
N ASN A 189 -3.89 10.96 1.36
CA ASN A 189 -4.67 12.14 1.03
C ASN A 189 -4.30 12.67 -0.35
N ASN A 190 -5.03 12.21 -1.36
CA ASN A 190 -4.89 12.67 -2.75
C ASN A 190 -5.86 13.82 -3.10
N LEU A 191 -6.52 14.41 -2.10
CA LEU A 191 -7.46 15.53 -2.17
C LEU A 191 -8.85 15.18 -2.70
N TYR A 192 -9.10 13.97 -3.17
CA TYR A 192 -10.36 13.63 -3.84
C TYR A 192 -10.96 12.31 -3.35
N ALA A 193 -12.17 12.37 -2.82
CA ALA A 193 -13.03 11.20 -2.66
C ALA A 193 -13.89 11.04 -3.92
N SER A 194 -13.63 9.99 -4.70
CA SER A 194 -14.17 9.87 -6.06
C SER A 194 -13.88 11.13 -6.90
N HIS A 195 -14.84 12.01 -7.04
CA HIS A 195 -14.77 13.25 -7.82
C HIS A 195 -14.91 14.51 -6.97
N MET A 196 -15.18 14.37 -5.66
CA MET A 196 -15.40 15.50 -4.76
C MET A 196 -14.09 15.92 -4.09
N HIS A 197 -13.70 17.18 -4.30
CA HIS A 197 -12.50 17.73 -3.69
C HIS A 197 -12.64 17.87 -2.16
N LEU A 198 -11.52 17.81 -1.44
CA LEU A 198 -11.46 17.91 0.00
C LEU A 198 -12.16 19.18 0.54
N SER A 199 -12.00 20.33 -0.13
CA SER A 199 -12.61 21.59 0.28
C SER A 199 -14.14 21.63 0.18
N GLU A 200 -14.73 20.71 -0.60
CA GLU A 200 -16.18 20.58 -0.72
C GLU A 200 -16.77 19.67 0.36
N ARG A 201 -15.95 18.83 0.98
CA ARG A 201 -16.35 17.84 1.98
C ARG A 201 -16.01 18.26 3.41
N ARG A 202 -15.00 19.11 3.58
CA ARG A 202 -14.46 19.48 4.89
C ARG A 202 -14.27 20.99 4.99
N CYS A 203 -14.66 21.54 6.14
CA CYS A 203 -14.46 22.96 6.43
C CYS A 203 -12.99 23.36 6.66
N ARG A 204 -12.10 22.37 6.93
CA ARG A 204 -10.67 22.58 7.15
C ARG A 204 -9.86 21.43 6.56
N ASP A 205 -8.68 21.75 6.04
CA ASP A 205 -7.70 20.78 5.58
C ASP A 205 -6.81 20.32 6.75
N ASN A 206 -7.36 19.47 7.61
CA ASN A 206 -6.76 19.07 8.89
C ASN A 206 -7.00 17.59 9.24
N ILE A 207 -6.97 16.69 8.25
CA ILE A 207 -7.24 15.25 8.46
C ILE A 207 -6.35 14.66 9.56
N PHE A 208 -5.07 15.04 9.59
CA PHE A 208 -4.14 14.54 10.62
C PHE A 208 -4.57 14.87 12.06
N GLU A 209 -5.38 15.89 12.28
CA GLU A 209 -5.86 16.23 13.62
C GLU A 209 -6.80 15.15 14.19
N ALA A 210 -7.38 14.30 13.34
CA ALA A 210 -8.20 13.17 13.81
C ALA A 210 -7.43 12.24 14.75
N GLY A 211 -6.17 11.94 14.43
CA GLY A 211 -5.33 11.14 15.34
C GLY A 211 -5.03 11.87 16.66
N ARG A 212 -4.80 13.17 16.61
CA ARG A 212 -4.55 14.00 17.82
C ARG A 212 -5.75 14.01 18.75
N PHE A 213 -6.96 14.05 18.19
CA PHE A 213 -8.19 14.02 19.00
C PHE A 213 -8.27 12.76 19.88
N TYR A 214 -7.74 11.61 19.41
CA TYR A 214 -7.67 10.38 20.18
C TYR A 214 -6.33 10.17 20.91
N GLY A 215 -5.52 11.22 21.06
CA GLY A 215 -4.28 11.20 21.86
C GLY A 215 -3.11 10.43 21.25
N MET A 216 -3.15 10.13 19.95
CA MET A 216 -2.03 9.48 19.26
C MET A 216 -1.14 10.50 18.51
N PRO A 217 0.16 10.24 18.34
CA PRO A 217 1.01 11.02 17.46
C PRO A 217 0.42 11.07 16.05
N SER A 218 0.31 12.27 15.51
CA SER A 218 -0.34 12.47 14.23
C SER A 218 0.20 13.69 13.52
N GLU A 219 0.64 13.50 12.28
CA GLU A 219 1.26 14.54 11.46
C GLU A 219 0.97 14.33 9.97
N ARG A 220 1.14 15.43 9.21
CA ARG A 220 1.07 15.42 7.74
C ARG A 220 2.47 15.43 7.15
N TYR A 221 2.68 14.60 6.12
CA TYR A 221 3.94 14.43 5.41
C TYR A 221 3.76 14.59 3.90
N ASP A 222 4.85 14.88 3.19
CA ASP A 222 4.91 14.78 1.72
C ASP A 222 4.91 13.29 1.31
N GLY A 223 3.75 12.82 0.83
CA GLY A 223 3.55 11.44 0.38
C GLY A 223 4.23 11.14 -0.96
N ASN A 224 4.82 12.12 -1.64
CA ASN A 224 5.59 11.93 -2.87
C ASN A 224 7.11 11.87 -2.62
N ASP A 225 7.54 11.98 -1.36
CA ASP A 225 8.93 11.77 -0.96
C ASP A 225 9.06 10.44 -0.20
N VAL A 226 9.56 9.41 -0.87
CA VAL A 226 9.68 8.05 -0.32
C VAL A 226 10.55 7.99 0.94
N PHE A 227 11.54 8.88 1.08
CA PHE A 227 12.42 8.92 2.26
C PHE A 227 11.71 9.53 3.45
N THR A 228 10.91 10.57 3.23
CA THR A 228 10.06 11.17 4.26
C THR A 228 9.02 10.16 4.74
N VAL A 229 8.34 9.46 3.83
CA VAL A 229 7.40 8.39 4.16
C VAL A 229 8.09 7.30 4.99
N TYR A 230 9.21 6.75 4.50
CA TYR A 230 9.96 5.72 5.20
C TYR A 230 10.35 6.12 6.62
N ARG A 231 10.92 7.32 6.81
CA ARG A 231 11.35 7.80 8.13
C ARG A 231 10.19 7.97 9.10
N ALA A 232 9.08 8.56 8.65
CA ALA A 232 7.88 8.73 9.46
C ALA A 232 7.31 7.38 9.91
N VAL A 233 7.17 6.43 8.98
CA VAL A 233 6.65 5.09 9.28
C VAL A 233 7.62 4.30 10.16
N ALA A 234 8.92 4.33 9.89
CA ALA A 234 9.92 3.64 10.73
C ALA A 234 9.90 4.15 12.18
N GLN A 235 9.64 5.44 12.41
CA GLN A 235 9.45 6.00 13.74
C GLN A 235 8.16 5.46 14.39
N ALA A 236 7.04 5.47 13.64
CA ALA A 236 5.76 4.94 14.11
C ALA A 236 5.83 3.45 14.43
N VAL A 237 6.51 2.65 13.59
CA VAL A 237 6.75 1.21 13.82
C VAL A 237 7.56 0.97 15.08
N ARG A 238 8.67 1.70 15.27
CA ARG A 238 9.46 1.58 16.52
C ARG A 238 8.63 1.89 17.75
N ARG A 239 7.83 2.97 17.71
CA ARG A 239 6.92 3.34 18.78
C ARG A 239 5.90 2.24 19.08
N ALA A 240 5.24 1.71 18.04
CA ALA A 240 4.23 0.67 18.18
C ALA A 240 4.82 -0.60 18.82
N ARG A 241 5.99 -1.06 18.36
CA ARG A 241 6.69 -2.23 18.92
C ARG A 241 7.14 -2.03 20.36
N ALA A 242 7.49 -0.81 20.74
CA ALA A 242 7.84 -0.47 22.13
C ALA A 242 6.61 -0.31 23.05
N GLY A 243 5.39 -0.67 22.60
CA GLY A 243 4.16 -0.52 23.37
C GLY A 243 3.66 0.93 23.49
N GLY A 244 4.21 1.85 22.69
CA GLY A 244 3.83 3.26 22.66
C GLY A 244 2.45 3.53 22.04
N GLY A 245 1.77 2.50 21.51
CA GLY A 245 0.45 2.60 20.92
C GLY A 245 0.42 3.05 19.46
N PRO A 246 -0.77 3.41 18.92
CA PRO A 246 -0.98 3.72 17.53
C PRO A 246 -0.36 5.05 17.10
N SER A 247 -0.27 5.24 15.78
CA SER A 247 0.10 6.51 15.15
C SER A 247 -0.78 6.76 13.93
N PHE A 248 -1.08 8.02 13.63
CA PHE A 248 -1.83 8.43 12.44
C PHE A 248 -0.94 9.29 11.54
N LEU A 249 -0.75 8.88 10.29
CA LEU A 249 0.13 9.53 9.33
C LEU A 249 -0.70 9.96 8.11
N GLU A 250 -0.85 11.27 7.91
CA GLU A 250 -1.46 11.80 6.70
C GLU A 250 -0.37 12.02 5.65
N MET A 251 -0.45 11.28 4.54
CA MET A 251 0.46 11.35 3.42
C MET A 251 -0.18 12.16 2.29
N ARG A 252 0.26 13.39 2.10
CA ARG A 252 -0.22 14.27 1.03
C ARG A 252 0.34 13.82 -0.31
N THR A 253 -0.55 13.51 -1.25
CA THR A 253 -0.19 13.01 -2.58
C THR A 253 -1.22 13.45 -3.62
N PHE A 254 -1.11 12.93 -4.84
CA PHE A 254 -2.08 13.15 -5.91
C PHE A 254 -2.12 11.95 -6.87
N ARG A 255 -3.31 11.49 -7.23
CA ARG A 255 -3.47 10.46 -8.25
C ARG A 255 -3.47 11.07 -9.64
N TRP A 256 -2.79 10.43 -10.61
CA TRP A 256 -2.71 10.93 -11.97
C TRP A 256 -3.82 10.41 -12.88
N ARG A 257 -4.33 9.23 -12.59
CA ARG A 257 -5.43 8.61 -13.32
C ARG A 257 -6.76 8.86 -12.61
N GLY A 258 -7.86 8.68 -13.33
CA GLY A 258 -9.20 8.83 -12.79
C GLY A 258 -9.46 8.03 -11.51
N HIS A 259 -10.60 8.26 -10.88
CA HIS A 259 -10.98 7.46 -9.72
C HIS A 259 -10.98 5.97 -10.06
N VAL A 260 -11.55 5.62 -11.21
CA VAL A 260 -11.58 4.26 -11.77
C VAL A 260 -11.29 4.35 -13.28
N GLY A 261 -10.63 3.30 -13.80
CA GLY A 261 -10.26 3.21 -15.21
C GLY A 261 -8.92 3.84 -15.54
N ALA A 262 -8.58 3.84 -16.83
CA ALA A 262 -7.26 4.22 -17.34
C ALA A 262 -7.13 5.69 -17.72
N SER A 263 -8.23 6.40 -17.88
CA SER A 263 -8.24 7.81 -18.32
C SER A 263 -7.48 8.70 -17.34
N TRP A 264 -6.82 9.73 -17.87
CA TRP A 264 -6.24 10.78 -17.05
C TRP A 264 -7.34 11.48 -16.24
N ASP A 265 -7.03 11.85 -15.00
CA ASP A 265 -7.99 12.47 -14.08
C ASP A 265 -8.13 13.99 -14.36
N ILE A 266 -8.50 14.33 -15.57
CA ILE A 266 -8.57 15.73 -16.03
C ILE A 266 -9.98 16.23 -16.32
N ASP A 267 -10.95 15.35 -16.60
CA ASP A 267 -12.26 15.79 -17.08
C ASP A 267 -13.42 14.81 -16.78
N VAL A 268 -13.53 14.31 -15.56
CA VAL A 268 -14.69 13.47 -15.17
C VAL A 268 -15.71 14.34 -14.41
N GLY A 269 -16.21 15.39 -15.06
CA GLY A 269 -17.13 16.35 -14.43
C GLY A 269 -16.46 17.36 -13.49
N VAL A 270 -15.13 17.29 -13.34
CA VAL A 270 -14.32 18.19 -12.51
C VAL A 270 -13.09 18.60 -13.32
N GLN A 271 -12.91 19.89 -13.55
CA GLN A 271 -11.73 20.39 -14.26
C GLN A 271 -10.49 20.34 -13.37
N ARG A 272 -9.70 19.28 -13.53
CA ARG A 272 -8.48 19.02 -12.72
C ARG A 272 -7.17 19.19 -13.50
N ARG A 273 -7.23 19.61 -14.75
CA ARG A 273 -6.03 19.72 -15.61
C ARG A 273 -4.93 20.58 -15.00
N GLY A 274 -5.27 21.75 -14.45
CA GLY A 274 -4.31 22.65 -13.82
C GLY A 274 -3.69 22.08 -12.53
N GLU A 275 -4.45 21.31 -11.77
CA GLU A 275 -3.95 20.67 -10.56
C GLU A 275 -2.94 19.55 -10.86
N LEU A 276 -3.25 18.66 -11.80
CA LEU A 276 -2.34 17.60 -12.23
C LEU A 276 -1.00 18.18 -12.69
N GLN A 277 -1.01 19.27 -13.46
CA GLN A 277 0.22 19.93 -13.90
C GLN A 277 1.10 20.43 -12.76
N GLN A 278 0.52 20.81 -11.63
CA GLN A 278 1.25 21.22 -10.43
C GLN A 278 1.88 20.01 -9.69
N TRP A 279 1.32 18.81 -9.86
CA TRP A 279 1.79 17.61 -9.21
C TRP A 279 2.76 16.79 -10.04
N LEU A 280 2.73 16.86 -11.38
CA LEU A 280 3.68 16.15 -12.27
C LEU A 280 5.16 16.41 -11.92
N PRO A 281 5.60 17.65 -11.58
CA PRO A 281 6.97 17.89 -11.14
C PRO A 281 7.33 17.22 -9.79
N LYS A 282 6.34 16.74 -9.06
CA LYS A 282 6.52 16.02 -7.80
C LYS A 282 6.43 14.50 -7.98
N ASP A 283 6.65 13.99 -9.19
CA ASP A 283 6.67 12.56 -9.49
C ASP A 283 7.60 11.81 -8.52
N PRO A 284 7.08 10.86 -7.70
CA PRO A 284 7.88 10.16 -6.73
C PRO A 284 9.00 9.32 -7.35
N VAL A 285 8.77 8.74 -8.54
CA VAL A 285 9.78 7.95 -9.25
C VAL A 285 10.91 8.84 -9.77
N ALA A 286 10.56 9.96 -10.43
CA ALA A 286 11.54 10.91 -10.96
C ALA A 286 12.36 11.55 -9.82
N ARG A 287 11.73 11.95 -8.73
CA ARG A 287 12.42 12.51 -7.54
C ARG A 287 13.44 11.53 -6.94
N ALA A 288 13.05 10.26 -6.79
CA ALA A 288 13.98 9.25 -6.28
C ALA A 288 15.15 9.00 -7.25
N ARG A 289 14.90 8.98 -8.57
CA ARG A 289 15.93 8.88 -9.60
C ARG A 289 16.94 10.03 -9.50
N GLU A 290 16.47 11.26 -9.41
CA GLU A 290 17.33 12.44 -9.27
C GLU A 290 18.19 12.38 -8.00
N ILE A 291 17.63 11.95 -6.86
CA ILE A 291 18.36 11.79 -5.62
C ILE A 291 19.45 10.73 -5.78
N LEU A 292 19.14 9.58 -6.39
CA LEU A 292 20.11 8.51 -6.64
C LEU A 292 21.29 8.99 -7.51
N ILE A 293 21.01 9.72 -8.59
CA ILE A 293 22.05 10.29 -9.47
C ILE A 293 22.93 11.26 -8.69
N ARG A 294 22.35 12.17 -7.89
CA ARG A 294 23.11 13.09 -7.02
C ARG A 294 23.99 12.37 -6.01
N HIS A 295 23.64 11.16 -5.61
CA HIS A 295 24.44 10.30 -4.73
C HIS A 295 25.39 9.34 -5.49
N GLY A 296 25.62 9.56 -6.78
CA GLY A 296 26.62 8.86 -7.57
C GLY A 296 26.16 7.54 -8.22
N VAL A 297 24.86 7.24 -8.18
CA VAL A 297 24.31 6.10 -8.93
C VAL A 297 24.31 6.45 -10.43
N LYS A 298 24.88 5.56 -11.26
CA LYS A 298 24.98 5.78 -12.70
C LYS A 298 23.63 5.57 -13.39
N ASP A 299 23.36 6.36 -14.41
CA ASP A 299 22.16 6.20 -15.25
C ASP A 299 22.06 4.81 -15.87
N THR A 300 23.17 4.19 -16.24
CA THR A 300 23.21 2.81 -16.75
C THR A 300 22.63 1.81 -15.75
N GLN A 301 22.95 1.95 -14.46
CA GLN A 301 22.42 1.09 -13.41
C GLN A 301 20.90 1.28 -13.22
N LEU A 302 20.41 2.51 -13.36
CA LEU A 302 18.96 2.78 -13.29
C LEU A 302 18.23 2.24 -14.53
N ALA A 303 18.86 2.30 -15.71
CA ALA A 303 18.32 1.70 -16.93
C ALA A 303 18.27 0.16 -16.84
N GLU A 304 19.26 -0.48 -16.24
CA GLU A 304 19.25 -1.93 -15.99
C GLU A 304 18.08 -2.33 -15.08
N ILE A 305 17.79 -1.52 -14.04
CA ILE A 305 16.61 -1.74 -13.17
C ILE A 305 15.32 -1.64 -13.98
N GLN A 306 15.20 -0.67 -14.90
CA GLN A 306 14.03 -0.54 -15.78
C GLN A 306 13.84 -1.80 -16.63
N VAL A 307 14.91 -2.28 -17.28
CA VAL A 307 14.84 -3.50 -18.10
C VAL A 307 14.37 -4.71 -17.30
N VAL A 308 14.86 -4.88 -16.07
CA VAL A 308 14.44 -5.99 -15.20
C VAL A 308 12.94 -5.87 -14.85
N VAL A 309 12.47 -4.67 -14.56
CA VAL A 309 11.06 -4.42 -14.24
C VAL A 309 10.17 -4.66 -15.46
N ASP A 310 10.59 -4.17 -16.65
CA ASP A 310 9.82 -4.40 -17.89
C ASP A 310 9.67 -5.89 -18.22
N GLN A 311 10.76 -6.66 -18.02
CA GLN A 311 10.74 -8.11 -18.18
C GLN A 311 9.80 -8.79 -17.17
N GLU A 312 9.79 -8.35 -15.91
CA GLU A 312 8.88 -8.87 -14.88
C GLU A 312 7.43 -8.62 -15.27
N VAL A 313 7.09 -7.40 -15.74
CA VAL A 313 5.74 -7.05 -16.21
C VAL A 313 5.32 -7.90 -17.40
N ALA A 314 6.20 -8.04 -18.40
CA ALA A 314 5.93 -8.85 -19.58
C ALA A 314 5.68 -10.33 -19.22
N CYS A 315 6.52 -10.88 -18.33
CA CYS A 315 6.36 -12.26 -17.85
C CYS A 315 5.05 -12.44 -17.07
N ALA A 316 4.70 -11.50 -16.20
CA ALA A 316 3.48 -11.56 -15.41
C ALA A 316 2.22 -11.44 -16.30
N ARG A 317 2.23 -10.54 -17.29
CA ARG A 317 1.13 -10.42 -18.26
C ARG A 317 0.96 -11.68 -19.09
N LYS A 318 2.07 -12.26 -19.56
CA LYS A 318 2.04 -13.55 -20.28
C LYS A 318 1.45 -14.66 -19.41
N PHE A 319 1.95 -14.82 -18.19
CA PHE A 319 1.43 -15.81 -17.24
C PHE A 319 -0.08 -15.65 -17.02
N ALA A 320 -0.55 -14.43 -16.77
CA ALA A 320 -1.96 -14.16 -16.55
C ALA A 320 -2.84 -14.50 -17.77
N ARG A 321 -2.37 -14.22 -18.99
CA ARG A 321 -3.07 -14.56 -20.24
C ARG A 321 -3.16 -16.07 -20.48
N GLU A 322 -2.09 -16.79 -20.18
CA GLU A 322 -1.99 -18.25 -20.40
C GLU A 322 -2.64 -19.04 -19.26
N SER A 323 -2.93 -18.41 -18.12
CA SER A 323 -3.59 -19.06 -16.99
C SER A 323 -5.05 -19.42 -17.31
N GLN A 324 -5.51 -20.52 -16.69
CA GLN A 324 -6.87 -21.00 -16.86
C GLN A 324 -7.89 -19.97 -16.39
N GLN A 325 -8.91 -19.74 -17.19
CA GLN A 325 -10.04 -18.90 -16.80
C GLN A 325 -10.86 -19.61 -15.72
N LEU A 326 -11.33 -18.83 -14.73
CA LEU A 326 -12.25 -19.33 -13.73
C LEU A 326 -13.57 -19.71 -14.43
N ASP A 327 -14.01 -20.92 -14.27
CA ASP A 327 -15.28 -21.39 -14.81
C ASP A 327 -16.48 -20.94 -13.95
N GLY A 328 -17.70 -21.08 -14.49
CA GLY A 328 -18.91 -20.67 -13.79
C GLY A 328 -19.19 -21.48 -12.51
N GLY A 329 -18.76 -22.75 -12.47
CA GLY A 329 -18.87 -23.62 -11.28
C GLY A 329 -17.94 -23.14 -10.17
N GLY A 330 -16.69 -22.84 -10.53
CA GLY A 330 -15.69 -22.36 -9.58
C GLY A 330 -16.03 -21.03 -8.90
N THR A 331 -16.91 -20.20 -9.47
CA THR A 331 -17.34 -18.95 -8.82
C THR A 331 -18.19 -19.17 -7.58
N LEU A 332 -18.87 -20.30 -7.46
CA LEU A 332 -19.71 -20.65 -6.33
C LEU A 332 -18.99 -21.45 -5.23
N GLU A 333 -17.77 -21.91 -5.52
CA GLU A 333 -16.95 -22.58 -4.52
C GLU A 333 -16.54 -21.62 -3.41
N HIS A 334 -16.41 -22.12 -2.18
CA HIS A 334 -16.00 -21.36 -0.97
C HIS A 334 -16.94 -20.20 -0.59
N VAL A 335 -18.16 -20.11 -1.12
CA VAL A 335 -19.16 -19.12 -0.72
C VAL A 335 -19.78 -19.48 0.63
N PHE A 336 -19.96 -20.78 0.87
CA PHE A 336 -20.52 -21.31 2.11
C PHE A 336 -19.53 -22.27 2.78
N TYR A 337 -19.59 -22.34 4.09
CA TYR A 337 -18.84 -23.33 4.86
C TYR A 337 -19.30 -24.75 4.48
N SER A 338 -18.36 -25.64 4.14
CA SER A 338 -18.62 -27.06 3.98
C SER A 338 -17.95 -27.83 5.11
N SER A 339 -18.71 -28.69 5.80
CA SER A 339 -18.22 -29.51 6.92
C SER A 339 -17.06 -30.46 6.53
N ASN A 340 -16.86 -30.71 5.25
CA ASN A 340 -15.79 -31.59 4.75
C ASN A 340 -14.40 -30.91 4.69
N GLU A 341 -14.31 -29.60 4.85
CA GLU A 341 -13.03 -28.85 4.86
C GLU A 341 -12.53 -28.55 6.28
N ALA A 342 -13.38 -28.72 7.30
CA ALA A 342 -13.11 -28.26 8.66
C ALA A 342 -12.02 -29.06 9.42
N PHE A 343 -11.57 -30.20 8.93
CA PHE A 343 -10.68 -31.12 9.64
C PHE A 343 -9.53 -31.71 8.80
N LYS A 344 -9.06 -31.01 7.77
CA LYS A 344 -7.76 -31.32 7.18
C LYS A 344 -6.70 -30.40 7.78
N THR A 345 -6.33 -30.69 9.03
CA THR A 345 -5.12 -30.16 9.69
C THR A 345 -3.91 -30.93 9.24
#